data_53066f64f45b0f47b9e5cfb550863149
#
_entry.id   53066f64f45b0f47b9e5cfb550863149
#
_cell.length_a   1.000
_cell.length_b   1.000
_cell.length_c   1.000
_cell.angle_alpha   90.00
_cell.angle_beta   90.00
_cell.angle_gamma   90.00
#
_symmetry.space_group_name_H-M   'P 1'
#
loop_
_entity.id
_entity.type
_entity.pdbx_description
1 polymer ?
#
loop_
_entity_poly.entity_id
_entity_poly.type
_entity_poly.pdbx_seq_one_letter_code
_entity_poly.pdbx_strand_id
1 'polypeptide(L)'
;MDHALEFSPVPYIQAQQGRGLLQNAMKGLFAKYDVLLSPCTPGPAPKDRTTTGPTFFQAPWTWIACPTIGVPSGLAANGMPLAVQLAAGAFEEERLLGVAAWCERVL
;
A
#
# COMPACT_ATOMS: atom_id res chain seq x y z
N MET A 1 -17.77 -5.02 17.11
CA MET A 1 -17.17 -6.38 17.15
C MET A 1 -18.16 -7.47 16.73
N ASP A 2 -19.43 -7.15 16.62
CA ASP A 2 -20.50 -8.15 16.37
C ASP A 2 -20.74 -8.52 14.90
N HIS A 3 -20.30 -7.72 13.95
CA HIS A 3 -20.47 -8.01 12.52
C HIS A 3 -19.63 -9.19 11.99
N ALA A 4 -18.57 -9.59 12.69
CA ALA A 4 -17.72 -10.70 12.26
C ALA A 4 -18.40 -12.09 12.36
N LEU A 5 -19.42 -12.20 13.21
CA LEU A 5 -20.17 -13.44 13.42
C LEU A 5 -21.31 -13.66 12.42
N GLU A 6 -21.67 -12.63 11.67
CA GLU A 6 -22.77 -12.67 10.67
C GLU A 6 -22.31 -13.08 9.26
N PHE A 7 -21.00 -13.16 9.02
CA PHE A 7 -20.48 -13.51 7.71
C PHE A 7 -20.44 -15.04 7.49
N SER A 8 -21.15 -15.48 6.45
CA SER A 8 -20.98 -16.84 5.92
C SER A 8 -19.51 -17.12 5.60
N PRO A 9 -18.99 -18.35 5.82
CA PRO A 9 -17.61 -18.69 5.45
C PRO A 9 -17.35 -18.61 3.94
N VAL A 10 -18.36 -18.67 3.10
CA VAL A 10 -18.21 -18.66 1.63
C VAL A 10 -17.57 -17.38 1.10
N PRO A 11 -18.02 -16.16 1.44
CA PRO A 11 -17.35 -14.93 1.03
C PRO A 11 -15.88 -14.83 1.52
N TYR A 12 -15.59 -15.36 2.70
CA TYR A 12 -14.24 -15.40 3.21
C TYR A 12 -13.33 -16.29 2.34
N ILE A 13 -13.78 -17.49 2.00
CA ILE A 13 -13.04 -18.40 1.12
C ILE A 13 -12.84 -17.79 -0.27
N GLN A 14 -13.89 -17.16 -0.84
CA GLN A 14 -13.79 -16.46 -2.12
C GLN A 14 -12.79 -15.31 -2.07
N ALA A 15 -12.76 -14.54 -0.99
CA ALA A 15 -11.76 -13.49 -0.79
C ALA A 15 -10.34 -14.04 -0.73
N GLN A 16 -10.11 -15.16 -0.02
CA GLN A 16 -8.80 -15.81 0.02
C GLN A 16 -8.34 -16.33 -1.36
N GLN A 17 -9.26 -16.87 -2.15
CA GLN A 17 -8.96 -17.27 -3.52
C GLN A 17 -8.61 -16.06 -4.39
N GLY A 18 -9.36 -14.97 -4.30
CA GLY A 18 -9.07 -13.70 -4.97
C GLY A 18 -7.69 -13.14 -4.60
N ARG A 19 -7.29 -13.27 -3.32
CA ARG A 19 -5.94 -12.91 -2.86
C ARG A 19 -4.86 -13.65 -3.64
N GLY A 20 -5.01 -14.98 -3.79
CA GLY A 20 -4.04 -15.79 -4.53
C GLY A 20 -3.92 -15.40 -6.00
N LEU A 21 -5.06 -15.11 -6.66
CA LEU A 21 -5.07 -14.62 -8.04
C LEU A 21 -4.34 -13.28 -8.18
N LEU A 22 -4.60 -12.33 -7.28
CA LEU A 22 -3.93 -11.04 -7.30
C LEU A 22 -2.44 -11.16 -7.01
N GLN A 23 -2.03 -11.98 -6.04
CA GLN A 23 -0.62 -12.26 -5.77
C GLN A 23 0.10 -12.79 -7.01
N ASN A 24 -0.51 -13.71 -7.76
CA ASN A 24 0.08 -14.25 -8.98
C ASN A 24 0.17 -13.21 -10.10
N ALA A 25 -0.84 -12.36 -10.27
CA ALA A 25 -0.79 -11.25 -11.22
C ALA A 25 0.34 -10.27 -10.87
N MET A 26 0.49 -9.93 -9.59
CA MET A 26 1.54 -9.02 -9.12
C MET A 26 2.95 -9.59 -9.28
N LYS A 27 3.16 -10.89 -9.16
CA LYS A 27 4.45 -11.53 -9.50
C LYS A 27 4.88 -11.24 -10.93
N GLY A 28 3.94 -11.24 -11.88
CA GLY A 28 4.20 -10.89 -13.28
C GLY A 28 4.64 -9.43 -13.48
N LEU A 29 4.13 -8.51 -12.66
CA LEU A 29 4.54 -7.10 -12.66
C LEU A 29 5.92 -6.92 -12.02
N PHE A 30 6.16 -7.49 -10.85
CA PHE A 30 7.44 -7.40 -10.15
C PHE A 30 8.59 -8.17 -10.82
N ALA A 31 8.29 -9.05 -11.78
CA ALA A 31 9.30 -9.61 -12.68
C ALA A 31 9.82 -8.61 -13.73
N LYS A 32 9.08 -7.50 -13.96
CA LYS A 32 9.42 -6.47 -14.96
C LYS A 32 9.84 -5.15 -14.34
N TYR A 33 9.39 -4.87 -13.12
CA TYR A 33 9.59 -3.61 -12.42
C TYR A 33 10.12 -3.89 -11.02
N ASP A 34 11.13 -3.16 -10.59
CA ASP A 34 11.74 -3.29 -9.27
C ASP A 34 10.78 -2.87 -8.16
N VAL A 35 10.06 -1.78 -8.39
CA VAL A 35 9.04 -1.26 -7.46
C VAL A 35 7.88 -0.64 -8.25
N LEU A 36 6.74 -0.50 -7.60
CA LEU A 36 5.60 0.25 -8.10
C LEU A 36 5.42 1.51 -7.25
N LEU A 37 5.17 2.64 -7.91
CA LEU A 37 4.97 3.94 -7.29
C LEU A 37 3.47 4.29 -7.29
N SER A 38 2.98 4.75 -6.15
CA SER A 38 1.62 5.29 -6.01
C SER A 38 1.57 6.42 -4.99
N PRO A 39 0.49 7.23 -4.93
CA PRO A 39 0.25 8.07 -3.77
C PRO A 39 0.12 7.24 -2.50
N CYS A 40 0.57 7.77 -1.35
CA CYS A 40 0.31 7.13 -0.05
C CYS A 40 -1.16 7.27 0.34
N THR A 41 -1.73 8.45 0.11
CA THR A 41 -3.09 8.84 0.49
C THR A 41 -3.68 9.73 -0.61
N PRO A 42 -5.01 9.88 -0.69
CA PRO A 42 -5.62 10.75 -1.69
C PRO A 42 -5.35 12.25 -1.47
N GLY A 43 -4.81 12.61 -0.33
CA GLY A 43 -4.50 13.99 0.04
C GLY A 43 -3.81 14.06 1.40
N PRO A 44 -3.61 15.26 1.94
CA PRO A 44 -3.01 15.45 3.26
C PRO A 44 -3.88 14.86 4.37
N ALA A 45 -3.29 14.66 5.55
CA ALA A 45 -3.99 14.14 6.71
C ALA A 45 -5.28 14.92 7.01
N PRO A 46 -6.40 14.25 7.30
CA PRO A 46 -7.65 14.92 7.65
C PRO A 46 -7.49 15.70 8.97
N LYS A 47 -8.21 16.81 9.10
CA LYS A 47 -8.23 17.59 10.34
C LYS A 47 -8.99 16.86 11.47
N ASP A 48 -9.88 15.97 11.12
CA ASP A 48 -10.65 15.16 12.06
C ASP A 48 -9.75 14.07 12.67
N ARG A 49 -9.58 14.12 13.99
CA ARG A 49 -8.75 13.17 14.74
C ARG A 49 -9.41 11.81 14.98
N THR A 50 -10.68 11.65 14.61
CA THR A 50 -11.40 10.38 14.74
C THR A 50 -11.14 9.42 13.56
N THR A 51 -10.49 9.91 12.50
CA THR A 51 -10.16 9.12 11.31
C THR A 51 -8.75 9.39 10.82
N THR A 52 -8.11 8.38 10.25
CA THR A 52 -6.85 8.50 9.51
C THR A 52 -7.06 8.72 8.01
N GLY A 53 -8.31 8.77 7.57
CA GLY A 53 -8.69 8.84 6.16
C GLY A 53 -8.83 7.47 5.50
N PRO A 54 -9.11 7.44 4.20
CA PRO A 54 -9.32 6.20 3.45
C PRO A 54 -8.03 5.41 3.27
N THR A 55 -8.14 4.07 3.28
CA THR A 55 -7.00 3.13 3.24
C THR A 55 -6.82 2.43 1.88
N PHE A 56 -7.51 2.87 0.84
CA PHE A 56 -7.53 2.12 -0.42
C PHE A 56 -6.19 2.09 -1.17
N PHE A 57 -5.23 2.97 -0.86
CA PHE A 57 -3.88 2.87 -1.40
C PHE A 57 -2.98 1.89 -0.63
N GLN A 58 -3.25 1.64 0.65
CA GLN A 58 -2.44 0.74 1.49
C GLN A 58 -3.06 -0.66 1.63
N ALA A 59 -4.39 -0.73 1.75
CA ALA A 59 -5.09 -1.99 2.00
C ALA A 59 -4.80 -3.10 0.98
N PRO A 60 -4.69 -2.84 -0.33
CA PRO A 60 -4.37 -3.89 -1.30
C PRO A 60 -3.01 -4.55 -1.04
N TRP A 61 -1.99 -3.77 -0.70
CA TRP A 61 -0.64 -4.28 -0.44
C TRP A 61 -0.60 -5.14 0.82
N THR A 62 -1.26 -4.67 1.90
CA THR A 62 -1.43 -5.46 3.12
C THR A 62 -2.14 -6.78 2.84
N TRP A 63 -3.19 -6.74 2.02
CA TRP A 63 -3.97 -7.93 1.70
C TRP A 63 -3.16 -8.96 0.91
N ILE A 64 -2.31 -8.55 -0.02
CA ILE A 64 -1.46 -9.46 -0.80
C ILE A 64 -0.10 -9.75 -0.15
N ALA A 65 0.18 -9.19 1.04
CA ALA A 65 1.43 -9.34 1.78
C ALA A 65 2.68 -8.88 0.98
N CYS A 66 2.57 -7.71 0.34
CA CYS A 66 3.69 -7.05 -0.31
C CYS A 66 4.21 -5.91 0.58
N PRO A 67 5.53 -5.73 0.72
CA PRO A 67 6.10 -4.65 1.50
C PRO A 67 5.89 -3.31 0.81
N THR A 68 5.65 -2.27 1.60
CA THR A 68 5.53 -0.89 1.13
C THR A 68 6.29 0.07 2.03
N ILE A 69 6.73 1.19 1.47
CA ILE A 69 7.35 2.29 2.21
C ILE A 69 6.85 3.63 1.69
N GLY A 70 6.57 4.56 2.60
CA GLY A 70 6.27 5.95 2.27
C GLY A 70 7.54 6.78 2.24
N VAL A 71 7.73 7.54 1.16
CA VAL A 71 8.86 8.48 1.01
C VAL A 71 8.28 9.90 0.97
N PRO A 72 8.75 10.83 1.82
CA PRO A 72 8.30 12.21 1.78
C PRO A 72 8.51 12.83 0.40
N SER A 73 7.50 13.53 -0.13
CA SER A 73 7.53 14.11 -1.48
C SER A 73 7.23 15.60 -1.52
N GLY A 74 7.15 16.25 -0.35
CA GLY A 74 6.92 17.68 -0.24
C GLY A 74 5.75 18.04 0.68
N LEU A 75 5.20 19.23 0.50
CA LEU A 75 4.12 19.76 1.32
C LEU A 75 2.92 20.12 0.44
N ALA A 76 1.73 19.87 0.97
CA ALA A 76 0.48 20.38 0.39
C ALA A 76 0.37 21.90 0.57
N ALA A 77 -0.56 22.53 -0.14
CA ALA A 77 -0.80 23.98 -0.06
C ALA A 77 -1.14 24.49 1.37
N ASN A 78 -1.64 23.61 2.22
CA ASN A 78 -1.94 23.90 3.64
C ASN A 78 -0.76 23.60 4.59
N GLY A 79 0.44 23.31 4.06
CA GLY A 79 1.65 23.01 4.83
C GLY A 79 1.74 21.59 5.39
N MET A 80 0.75 20.72 5.16
CA MET A 80 0.78 19.32 5.60
C MET A 80 1.69 18.47 4.72
N PRO A 81 2.44 17.51 5.31
CA PRO A 81 3.34 16.66 4.55
C PRO A 81 2.58 15.75 3.57
N LEU A 82 3.19 15.55 2.41
CA LEU A 82 2.78 14.58 1.41
C LEU A 82 3.85 13.51 1.24
N ALA A 83 3.45 12.33 0.81
CA ALA A 83 4.36 11.23 0.53
C ALA A 83 3.89 10.42 -0.67
N VAL A 84 4.85 9.84 -1.37
CA VAL A 84 4.62 8.77 -2.33
C VAL A 84 4.87 7.43 -1.67
N GLN A 85 4.19 6.40 -2.14
CA GLN A 85 4.35 5.03 -1.68
C GLN A 85 5.07 4.21 -2.74
N LEU A 86 6.09 3.50 -2.31
CA LEU A 86 6.74 2.46 -3.10
C LEU A 86 6.28 1.10 -2.59
N ALA A 87 6.02 0.17 -3.50
CA ALA A 87 5.68 -1.21 -3.20
C ALA A 87 6.62 -2.15 -3.98
N ALA A 88 7.05 -3.24 -3.35
CA ALA A 88 7.86 -4.27 -3.97
C ALA A 88 7.20 -5.65 -3.83
N GLY A 89 7.77 -6.64 -4.49
CA GLY A 89 7.34 -8.02 -4.37
C GLY A 89 7.52 -8.57 -2.94
N ALA A 90 6.80 -9.63 -2.61
CA ALA A 90 6.90 -10.26 -1.30
C ALA A 90 8.35 -10.69 -1.01
N PHE A 91 8.85 -10.36 0.19
CA PHE A 91 10.23 -10.60 0.66
C PHE A 91 11.32 -9.81 -0.10
N GLU A 92 10.96 -8.73 -0.81
CA GLU A 92 11.89 -7.85 -1.52
C GLU A 92 12.16 -6.54 -0.74
N GLU A 93 12.17 -6.59 0.59
CA GLU A 93 12.36 -5.44 1.47
C GLU A 93 13.72 -4.75 1.24
N GLU A 94 14.77 -5.51 1.00
CA GLU A 94 16.11 -4.96 0.73
C GLU A 94 16.12 -4.09 -0.53
N ARG A 95 15.52 -4.60 -1.61
CA ARG A 95 15.35 -3.85 -2.87
C ARG A 95 14.51 -2.61 -2.65
N LEU A 96 13.38 -2.75 -1.95
CA LEU A 96 12.48 -1.65 -1.63
C LEU A 96 13.19 -0.53 -0.87
N LEU A 97 13.96 -0.87 0.16
CA LEU A 97 14.72 0.10 0.95
C LEU A 97 15.82 0.78 0.13
N GLY A 98 16.50 0.04 -0.74
CA GLY A 98 17.52 0.59 -1.65
C GLY A 98 16.94 1.65 -2.60
N VAL A 99 15.80 1.34 -3.22
CA VAL A 99 15.09 2.29 -4.11
C VAL A 99 14.53 3.48 -3.32
N ALA A 100 13.95 3.25 -2.14
CA ALA A 100 13.43 4.31 -1.29
C ALA A 100 14.51 5.29 -0.86
N ALA A 101 15.69 4.79 -0.45
CA ALA A 101 16.86 5.62 -0.10
C ALA A 101 17.37 6.43 -1.29
N TRP A 102 17.25 5.91 -2.51
CA TRP A 102 17.55 6.69 -3.71
C TRP A 102 16.51 7.78 -3.96
N CYS A 103 15.20 7.44 -3.88
CA CYS A 103 14.11 8.39 -4.05
C CYS A 103 14.20 9.55 -3.04
N GLU A 104 14.50 9.26 -1.77
CA GLU A 104 14.64 10.27 -0.71
C GLU A 104 15.73 11.32 -1.00
N ARG A 105 16.74 10.97 -1.80
CA ARG A 105 17.80 11.91 -2.19
C ARG A 105 17.44 12.80 -3.39
N VAL A 106 16.44 12.41 -4.17
CA VAL A 106 16.09 13.12 -5.42
C VAL A 106 14.73 13.82 -5.35
N LEU A 107 13.91 13.51 -4.36
CA LEU A 107 12.65 14.18 -4.08
C LEU A 107 12.84 15.35 -3.12
#